data_e266e04ee1ad89bc4939b6d15f94ce01
#
_entry.id   e266e04ee1ad89bc4939b6d15f94ce01
#
_cell.length_a   1.000
_cell.length_b   1.000
_cell.length_c   1.000
_cell.angle_alpha   90.00
_cell.angle_beta   90.00
_cell.angle_gamma   90.00
#
_symmetry.space_group_name_H-M   'P 1'
#
loop_
_entity.id
_entity.type
_entity.pdbx_description
1 polymer ?
#
loop_
_entity_poly.entity_id
_entity_poly.type
_entity_poly.pdbx_seq_one_letter_code
_entity_poly.pdbx_strand_id
1 'polypeptide(L)'
;TTLVPIATSLALCMAIEKILKIKPELKWPNDVTLKGKKVAGVLVDTSIISNEIENMVLGIGINFKIKPHELASTIKKTPNFYGVATLVKKNERALPLVHQFLYELEKVFQLINSRRIKKIKSEWTKRSSTIGRNVSIITSEGNVNGKAIKIDSDGALIISKGKKAERILVGDITHDQ
;
A
#
# COMPACT_ATOMS: atom_id res chain seq x y z
N THR A 1 -8.75 7.67 -8.08
CA THR A 1 -8.67 6.30 -8.63
C THR A 1 -7.84 5.43 -7.71
N THR A 2 -8.36 4.25 -7.35
CA THR A 2 -7.72 3.32 -6.39
C THR A 2 -6.40 2.72 -6.90
N LEU A 3 -6.08 2.88 -8.19
CA LEU A 3 -4.80 2.44 -8.77
C LEU A 3 -3.62 3.30 -8.31
N VAL A 4 -3.82 4.59 -8.00
CA VAL A 4 -2.72 5.50 -7.64
C VAL A 4 -2.04 5.10 -6.33
N PRO A 5 -2.76 4.81 -5.21
CA PRO A 5 -2.14 4.28 -4.00
C PRO A 5 -1.37 2.97 -4.23
N ILE A 6 -1.91 2.07 -5.04
CA ILE A 6 -1.28 0.79 -5.43
C ILE A 6 0.04 1.05 -6.17
N ALA A 7 0.03 1.94 -7.16
CA ALA A 7 1.20 2.29 -7.95
C ALA A 7 2.28 3.00 -7.09
N THR A 8 1.85 3.92 -6.24
CA THR A 8 2.75 4.69 -5.36
C THR A 8 3.40 3.79 -4.29
N SER A 9 2.62 2.92 -3.65
CA SER A 9 3.15 1.96 -2.68
C SER A 9 4.11 0.96 -3.33
N LEU A 10 3.85 0.53 -4.56
CA LEU A 10 4.77 -0.31 -5.35
C LEU A 10 6.10 0.41 -5.61
N ALA A 11 6.05 1.66 -6.07
CA ALA A 11 7.26 2.46 -6.32
C ALA A 11 8.10 2.62 -5.04
N LEU A 12 7.45 2.90 -3.91
CA LEU A 12 8.12 3.01 -2.61
C LEU A 12 8.75 1.68 -2.18
N CYS A 13 8.02 0.57 -2.32
CA CYS A 13 8.54 -0.77 -2.03
C CYS A 13 9.79 -1.08 -2.85
N MET A 14 9.77 -0.80 -4.16
CA MET A 14 10.93 -0.99 -5.06
C MET A 14 12.11 -0.10 -4.69
N ALA A 15 11.88 1.13 -4.27
CA ALA A 15 12.93 2.04 -3.79
C ALA A 15 13.59 1.53 -2.50
N ILE A 16 12.79 1.05 -1.55
CA ILE A 16 13.27 0.44 -0.30
C ILE A 16 14.13 -0.79 -0.59
N GLU A 17 13.68 -1.68 -1.48
CA GLU A 17 14.44 -2.86 -1.92
C GLU A 17 15.81 -2.47 -2.48
N LYS A 18 15.86 -1.42 -3.31
CA LYS A 18 17.10 -0.99 -3.98
C LYS A 18 18.09 -0.31 -3.04
N ILE A 19 17.61 0.58 -2.18
CA ILE A 19 18.48 1.40 -1.32
C ILE A 19 18.87 0.65 -0.05
N LEU A 20 17.91 0.02 0.62
CA LEU A 20 18.14 -0.58 1.93
C LEU A 20 18.45 -2.08 1.86
N LYS A 21 18.33 -2.72 0.68
CA LYS A 21 18.57 -4.16 0.46
C LYS A 21 17.73 -5.07 1.38
N ILE A 22 16.55 -4.60 1.77
CA ILE A 22 15.54 -5.36 2.51
C ILE A 22 14.34 -5.65 1.61
N LYS A 23 13.50 -6.60 1.99
CA LYS A 23 12.31 -7.01 1.22
C LYS A 23 11.05 -6.61 2.00
N PRO A 24 10.50 -5.41 1.78
CA PRO A 24 9.21 -5.06 2.32
C PRO A 24 8.09 -5.74 1.53
N GLU A 25 6.90 -5.78 2.11
CA GLU A 25 5.71 -6.34 1.52
C GLU A 25 4.65 -5.24 1.34
N LEU A 26 3.74 -5.47 0.41
CA LEU A 26 2.62 -4.57 0.11
C LEU A 26 1.33 -5.11 0.73
N LYS A 27 0.71 -4.33 1.60
CA LYS A 27 -0.61 -4.61 2.17
C LYS A 27 -1.63 -3.68 1.51
N TRP A 28 -2.66 -4.29 0.91
CA TRP A 28 -3.75 -3.52 0.30
C TRP A 28 -4.49 -2.68 1.36
N PRO A 29 -4.93 -1.45 1.03
CA PRO A 29 -4.81 -0.83 -0.29
C PRO A 29 -3.51 -0.03 -0.51
N ASN A 30 -2.81 0.43 0.53
CA ASN A 30 -1.85 1.53 0.45
C ASN A 30 -0.68 1.42 1.41
N ASP A 31 -0.51 0.30 2.11
CA ASP A 31 0.51 0.15 3.13
C ASP A 31 1.73 -0.63 2.63
N VAL A 32 2.90 -0.20 3.09
CA VAL A 32 4.16 -0.94 2.99
C VAL A 32 4.49 -1.49 4.36
N THR A 33 4.77 -2.79 4.41
CA THR A 33 5.04 -3.51 5.67
C THR A 33 6.41 -4.18 5.65
N LEU A 34 6.95 -4.44 6.83
CA LEU A 34 8.14 -5.24 7.03
C LEU A 34 7.88 -6.22 8.17
N LYS A 35 7.93 -7.52 7.88
CA LYS A 35 7.60 -8.58 8.85
C LYS A 35 6.23 -8.34 9.51
N GLY A 36 5.23 -8.03 8.70
CA GLY A 36 3.86 -7.81 9.13
C GLY A 36 3.61 -6.48 9.85
N LYS A 37 4.60 -5.58 10.02
CA LYS A 37 4.46 -4.29 10.69
C LYS A 37 4.58 -3.14 9.68
N LYS A 38 3.74 -2.12 9.81
CA LYS A 38 3.73 -0.95 8.93
C LYS A 38 5.02 -0.15 9.02
N VAL A 39 5.66 0.08 7.87
CA VAL A 39 6.83 0.94 7.73
C VAL A 39 6.55 2.18 6.89
N ALA A 40 5.50 2.15 6.08
CA ALA A 40 5.03 3.33 5.35
C ALA A 40 3.56 3.18 4.96
N GLY A 41 2.93 4.30 4.65
CA GLY A 41 1.58 4.37 4.10
C GLY A 41 1.46 5.50 3.09
N VAL A 42 0.57 5.31 2.11
CA VAL A 42 0.28 6.28 1.07
C VAL A 42 -1.14 6.80 1.26
N LEU A 43 -1.29 8.11 1.25
CA LEU A 43 -2.58 8.80 1.21
C LEU A 43 -2.69 9.54 -0.13
N VAL A 44 -3.85 9.47 -0.75
CA VAL A 44 -4.16 10.22 -1.96
C VAL A 44 -5.34 11.11 -1.67
N ASP A 45 -5.12 12.41 -1.82
CA ASP A 45 -6.18 13.42 -1.76
C ASP A 45 -6.42 13.95 -3.16
N THR A 46 -7.69 14.10 -3.55
CA THR A 46 -8.07 14.41 -4.93
C THR A 46 -9.16 15.49 -4.94
N SER A 47 -8.88 16.59 -5.61
CA SER A 47 -9.89 17.63 -5.90
C SER A 47 -10.56 17.32 -7.24
N ILE A 48 -11.89 17.29 -7.22
CA ILE A 48 -12.73 17.02 -8.40
C ILE A 48 -13.59 18.23 -8.67
N ILE A 49 -13.51 18.78 -9.89
CA ILE A 49 -14.38 19.87 -10.39
C ILE A 49 -15.04 19.37 -11.67
N SER A 50 -16.36 19.53 -11.78
CA SER A 50 -17.13 19.14 -12.97
C SER A 50 -16.88 17.70 -13.46
N ASN A 51 -16.76 16.75 -12.52
CA ASN A 51 -16.45 15.34 -12.77
C ASN A 51 -15.03 15.06 -13.33
N GLU A 52 -14.16 16.06 -13.35
CA GLU A 52 -12.75 15.89 -13.74
C GLU A 52 -11.84 16.07 -12.53
N ILE A 53 -10.72 15.35 -12.52
CA ILE A 53 -9.69 15.50 -11.50
C ILE A 53 -8.91 16.77 -11.81
N GLU A 54 -9.07 17.79 -10.97
CA GLU A 54 -8.33 19.05 -11.08
C GLU A 54 -6.89 18.88 -10.59
N ASN A 55 -6.74 18.31 -9.41
CA ASN A 55 -5.42 18.01 -8.84
C ASN A 55 -5.47 16.77 -7.97
N MET A 56 -4.27 16.23 -7.71
CA MET A 56 -4.09 15.07 -6.85
C MET A 56 -2.83 15.28 -6.01
N VAL A 57 -2.97 15.16 -4.69
CA VAL A 57 -1.87 15.26 -3.74
C VAL A 57 -1.54 13.87 -3.21
N LEU A 58 -0.27 13.48 -3.30
CA LEU A 58 0.24 12.23 -2.76
C LEU A 58 0.92 12.51 -1.41
N GLY A 59 0.29 12.10 -0.32
CA GLY A 59 0.88 12.08 1.01
C GLY A 59 1.57 10.75 1.28
N ILE A 60 2.86 10.76 1.64
CA ILE A 60 3.61 9.53 1.90
C ILE A 60 4.27 9.63 3.27
N GLY A 61 3.77 8.81 4.21
CA GLY A 61 4.35 8.66 5.54
C GLY A 61 5.34 7.50 5.58
N ILE A 62 6.59 7.75 5.97
CA ILE A 62 7.64 6.72 6.03
C ILE A 62 8.25 6.69 7.43
N ASN A 63 8.19 5.53 8.07
CA ASN A 63 8.87 5.26 9.35
C ASN A 63 10.35 4.96 9.08
N PHE A 64 11.10 5.98 8.66
CA PHE A 64 12.48 5.80 8.23
C PHE A 64 13.40 5.49 9.42
N LYS A 65 13.41 6.34 10.43
CA LYS A 65 14.22 6.20 11.65
C LYS A 65 13.42 6.68 12.86
N ILE A 66 12.48 5.87 13.28
CA ILE A 66 11.58 6.19 14.40
C ILE A 66 11.77 5.11 15.45
N LYS A 67 11.70 5.49 16.72
CA LYS A 67 11.62 4.52 17.82
C LYS A 67 10.19 3.97 17.90
N PRO A 68 9.97 2.67 17.61
CA PRO A 68 8.61 2.12 17.52
C PRO A 68 7.76 2.31 18.77
N HIS A 69 8.38 2.38 19.96
CA HIS A 69 7.67 2.59 21.23
C HIS A 69 7.09 4.01 21.36
N GLU A 70 7.75 5.02 20.77
CA GLU A 70 7.26 6.41 20.77
C GLU A 70 6.00 6.54 19.90
N LEU A 71 5.96 5.80 18.79
CA LEU A 71 4.83 5.80 17.88
C LEU A 71 3.69 4.90 18.36
N ALA A 72 4.01 3.75 18.97
CA ALA A 72 3.04 2.76 19.39
C ALA A 72 2.05 3.29 20.46
N SER A 73 2.48 4.19 21.34
CA SER A 73 1.62 4.80 22.36
C SER A 73 0.52 5.67 21.77
N THR A 74 0.81 6.35 20.66
CA THR A 74 -0.13 7.23 19.94
C THR A 74 -1.09 6.42 19.07
N ILE A 75 -0.60 5.35 18.42
CA ILE A 75 -1.33 4.61 17.39
C ILE A 75 -2.14 3.44 17.97
N LYS A 76 -1.82 2.95 19.19
CA LYS A 76 -2.57 1.85 19.85
C LYS A 76 -4.07 2.07 19.96
N LYS A 77 -4.53 3.32 19.86
CA LYS A 77 -5.96 3.69 19.87
C LYS A 77 -6.62 3.60 18.48
N THR A 78 -5.86 3.31 17.42
CA THR A 78 -6.39 3.22 16.05
C THR A 78 -6.97 1.82 15.83
N PRO A 79 -8.22 1.69 15.39
CA PRO A 79 -8.78 0.40 14.98
C PRO A 79 -7.87 -0.29 13.96
N ASN A 80 -7.77 -1.62 14.04
CA ASN A 80 -6.98 -2.45 13.12
C ASN A 80 -5.46 -2.21 13.13
N PHE A 81 -4.93 -1.69 14.23
CA PHE A 81 -3.50 -1.48 14.40
C PHE A 81 -2.74 -2.81 14.49
N TYR A 82 -1.94 -3.11 13.48
CA TYR A 82 -1.11 -4.32 13.41
C TYR A 82 0.38 -4.07 13.72
N GLY A 83 0.69 -2.92 14.31
CA GLY A 83 2.02 -2.52 14.74
C GLY A 83 2.78 -1.70 13.69
N VAL A 84 3.84 -1.05 14.15
CA VAL A 84 4.76 -0.28 13.32
C VAL A 84 6.17 -0.80 13.45
N ALA A 85 6.97 -0.61 12.40
CA ALA A 85 8.41 -0.84 12.40
C ALA A 85 9.12 0.38 11.78
N THR A 86 10.41 0.47 12.00
CA THR A 86 11.28 1.43 11.32
C THR A 86 12.10 0.74 10.24
N LEU A 87 12.39 1.45 9.16
CA LEU A 87 13.19 0.93 8.05
C LEU A 87 14.66 0.77 8.43
N VAL A 88 15.21 1.72 9.20
CA VAL A 88 16.63 1.73 9.58
C VAL A 88 16.81 1.94 11.08
N LYS A 89 17.90 1.41 11.62
CA LYS A 89 18.22 1.51 13.06
C LYS A 89 19.30 2.54 13.37
N LYS A 90 20.18 2.85 12.42
CA LYS A 90 21.37 3.70 12.58
C LYS A 90 21.50 4.69 11.40
N ASN A 91 22.50 5.46 11.41
CA ASN A 91 22.91 6.64 10.66
C ASN A 91 22.71 6.68 9.12
N GLU A 92 21.79 5.93 8.55
CA GLU A 92 21.42 6.10 7.15
C GLU A 92 20.73 7.47 6.92
N ARG A 93 20.96 8.03 5.74
CA ARG A 93 20.31 9.25 5.28
C ARG A 93 19.06 8.91 4.49
N ALA A 94 17.99 9.66 4.68
CA ALA A 94 16.71 9.43 3.98
C ALA A 94 16.77 9.89 2.50
N LEU A 95 17.61 10.87 2.18
CA LEU A 95 17.63 11.50 0.86
C LEU A 95 17.88 10.53 -0.31
N PRO A 96 18.79 9.54 -0.24
CA PRO A 96 18.93 8.53 -1.30
C PRO A 96 17.65 7.71 -1.54
N LEU A 97 16.90 7.40 -0.47
CA LEU A 97 15.61 6.72 -0.59
C LEU A 97 14.58 7.60 -1.29
N VAL A 98 14.53 8.89 -0.96
CA VAL A 98 13.61 9.85 -1.60
C VAL A 98 13.91 9.95 -3.10
N HIS A 99 15.16 10.12 -3.50
CA HIS A 99 15.55 10.18 -4.91
C HIS A 99 15.19 8.90 -5.66
N GLN A 100 15.50 7.74 -5.07
CA GLN A 100 15.17 6.46 -5.69
C GLN A 100 13.65 6.26 -5.78
N PHE A 101 12.89 6.69 -4.76
CA PHE A 101 11.45 6.63 -4.77
C PHE A 101 10.86 7.47 -5.92
N LEU A 102 11.29 8.72 -6.09
CA LEU A 102 10.83 9.58 -7.20
C LEU A 102 11.13 8.96 -8.57
N TYR A 103 12.31 8.38 -8.72
CA TYR A 103 12.68 7.66 -9.95
C TYR A 103 11.77 6.43 -10.23
N GLU A 104 11.49 5.61 -9.19
CA GLU A 104 10.59 4.46 -9.37
C GLU A 104 9.14 4.92 -9.59
N LEU A 105 8.71 5.99 -8.92
CA LEU A 105 7.38 6.58 -9.08
C LEU A 105 7.16 7.01 -10.53
N GLU A 106 8.09 7.76 -11.12
CA GLU A 106 8.02 8.16 -12.52
C GLU A 106 7.86 6.95 -13.45
N LYS A 107 8.69 5.90 -13.26
CA LYS A 107 8.62 4.67 -14.07
C LYS A 107 7.27 3.96 -13.95
N VAL A 108 6.70 3.88 -12.74
CA VAL A 108 5.41 3.25 -12.52
C VAL A 108 4.29 4.09 -13.14
N PHE A 109 4.35 5.41 -13.04
CA PHE A 109 3.37 6.30 -13.68
C PHE A 109 3.47 6.27 -15.22
N GLN A 110 4.66 6.11 -15.79
CA GLN A 110 4.82 5.85 -17.23
C GLN A 110 4.12 4.55 -17.67
N LEU A 111 4.09 3.52 -16.81
CA LEU A 111 3.31 2.30 -17.09
C LEU A 111 1.80 2.57 -17.07
N ILE A 112 1.31 3.45 -16.20
CA ILE A 112 -0.11 3.88 -16.19
C ILE A 112 -0.43 4.61 -17.50
N ASN A 113 0.37 5.62 -17.85
CA ASN A 113 0.18 6.43 -19.07
C ASN A 113 0.23 5.60 -20.35
N SER A 114 1.09 4.58 -20.39
CA SER A 114 1.19 3.63 -21.50
C SER A 114 0.19 2.45 -21.42
N ARG A 115 -0.78 2.49 -20.50
CA ARG A 115 -1.80 1.47 -20.25
C ARG A 115 -1.26 0.07 -19.95
N ARG A 116 -0.01 -0.01 -19.45
CA ARG A 116 0.63 -1.28 -19.07
C ARG A 116 0.27 -1.72 -17.64
N ILE A 117 -0.99 -1.62 -17.26
CA ILE A 117 -1.49 -1.91 -15.91
C ILE A 117 -1.21 -3.37 -15.48
N LYS A 118 -1.21 -4.31 -16.43
CA LYS A 118 -0.86 -5.72 -16.15
C LYS A 118 0.51 -5.86 -15.48
N LYS A 119 1.50 -5.03 -15.87
CA LYS A 119 2.85 -5.05 -15.28
C LYS A 119 2.84 -4.54 -13.84
N ILE A 120 2.11 -3.45 -13.56
CA ILE A 120 1.94 -2.93 -12.20
C ILE A 120 1.32 -4.00 -11.30
N LYS A 121 0.22 -4.61 -11.73
CA LYS A 121 -0.47 -5.68 -10.99
C LYS A 121 0.45 -6.87 -10.70
N SER A 122 1.21 -7.32 -11.69
CA SER A 122 2.15 -8.43 -11.53
C SER A 122 3.23 -8.11 -10.50
N GLU A 123 3.87 -6.94 -10.59
CA GLU A 123 4.92 -6.53 -9.65
C GLU A 123 4.38 -6.28 -8.23
N TRP A 124 3.17 -5.74 -8.13
CA TRP A 124 2.50 -5.55 -6.84
C TRP A 124 2.14 -6.90 -6.20
N THR A 125 1.55 -7.83 -6.98
CA THR A 125 1.15 -9.17 -6.49
C THR A 125 2.35 -9.98 -5.98
N LYS A 126 3.50 -9.90 -6.65
CA LYS A 126 4.74 -10.57 -6.20
C LYS A 126 5.20 -10.12 -4.81
N ARG A 127 4.86 -8.89 -4.42
CA ARG A 127 5.25 -8.27 -3.14
C ARG A 127 4.12 -8.24 -2.12
N SER A 128 2.94 -8.74 -2.50
CA SER A 128 1.74 -8.63 -1.68
C SER A 128 1.77 -9.56 -0.48
N SER A 129 1.51 -9.01 0.69
CA SER A 129 1.15 -9.78 1.89
C SER A 129 -0.35 -10.04 2.02
N THR A 130 -1.16 -9.54 1.06
CA THR A 130 -2.63 -9.65 1.07
C THR A 130 -3.12 -10.79 0.18
N ILE A 131 -2.61 -10.89 -1.05
CA ILE A 131 -3.09 -11.85 -2.04
C ILE A 131 -2.79 -13.27 -1.61
N GLY A 132 -3.78 -14.16 -1.77
CA GLY A 132 -3.73 -15.56 -1.39
C GLY A 132 -4.14 -15.85 0.04
N ARG A 133 -4.34 -14.84 0.90
CA ARG A 133 -4.73 -14.98 2.31
C ARG A 133 -6.22 -14.77 2.52
N ASN A 134 -6.75 -15.35 3.59
CA ASN A 134 -8.05 -14.98 4.12
C ASN A 134 -7.92 -13.61 4.79
N VAL A 135 -8.86 -12.73 4.50
CA VAL A 135 -8.89 -11.36 4.98
C VAL A 135 -10.28 -11.01 5.48
N SER A 136 -10.34 -10.19 6.51
CA SER A 136 -11.52 -9.46 6.92
C SER A 136 -11.32 -7.99 6.55
N ILE A 137 -12.26 -7.40 5.84
CA ILE A 137 -12.18 -6.01 5.40
C ILE A 137 -13.34 -5.24 6.00
N ILE A 138 -13.01 -4.16 6.67
CA ILE A 138 -14.00 -3.20 7.16
C ILE A 138 -14.26 -2.20 6.04
N THR A 139 -15.50 -2.14 5.56
CA THR A 139 -15.98 -1.17 4.59
C THR A 139 -17.06 -0.30 5.21
N SER A 140 -17.48 0.76 4.51
CA SER A 140 -18.63 1.58 4.92
C SER A 140 -19.96 0.80 4.98
N GLU A 141 -20.05 -0.32 4.26
CA GLU A 141 -21.24 -1.18 4.18
C GLU A 141 -21.20 -2.36 5.14
N GLY A 142 -20.10 -2.50 5.92
CA GLY A 142 -19.91 -3.57 6.89
C GLY A 142 -18.66 -4.40 6.63
N ASN A 143 -18.54 -5.52 7.37
CA ASN A 143 -17.37 -6.40 7.27
C ASN A 143 -17.52 -7.42 6.14
N VAL A 144 -16.48 -7.51 5.31
CA VAL A 144 -16.41 -8.47 4.20
C VAL A 144 -15.27 -9.46 4.47
N ASN A 145 -15.61 -10.74 4.59
CA ASN A 145 -14.66 -11.82 4.85
C ASN A 145 -14.50 -12.71 3.62
N GLY A 146 -13.29 -13.13 3.33
CA GLY A 146 -13.01 -14.05 2.23
C GLY A 146 -11.54 -14.14 1.85
N LYS A 147 -11.24 -14.92 0.82
CA LYS A 147 -9.87 -15.07 0.32
C LYS A 147 -9.56 -13.99 -0.70
N ALA A 148 -8.52 -13.20 -0.46
CA ALA A 148 -8.02 -12.22 -1.42
C ALA A 148 -7.40 -12.92 -2.64
N ILE A 149 -7.95 -12.69 -3.85
CA ILE A 149 -7.52 -13.40 -5.05
C ILE A 149 -6.55 -12.59 -5.88
N LYS A 150 -6.88 -11.33 -6.15
CA LYS A 150 -6.11 -10.44 -7.03
C LYS A 150 -6.52 -8.99 -6.82
N ILE A 151 -5.71 -8.06 -7.32
CA ILE A 151 -6.14 -6.68 -7.57
C ILE A 151 -6.66 -6.55 -9.01
N ASP A 152 -7.67 -5.70 -9.21
CA ASP A 152 -8.24 -5.43 -10.53
C ASP A 152 -7.46 -4.31 -11.27
N SER A 153 -7.90 -3.95 -12.47
CA SER A 153 -7.21 -2.98 -13.34
C SER A 153 -7.17 -1.56 -12.77
N ASP A 154 -8.08 -1.23 -11.89
CA ASP A 154 -8.17 0.06 -11.19
C ASP A 154 -7.65 0.02 -9.75
N GLY A 155 -7.11 -1.12 -9.26
CA GLY A 155 -6.57 -1.27 -7.91
C GLY A 155 -7.55 -1.85 -6.89
N ALA A 156 -8.81 -2.13 -7.28
CA ALA A 156 -9.76 -2.79 -6.39
C ALA A 156 -9.30 -4.21 -6.02
N LEU A 157 -9.58 -4.63 -4.78
CA LEU A 157 -9.31 -5.99 -4.32
C LEU A 157 -10.46 -6.91 -4.70
N ILE A 158 -10.17 -8.05 -5.29
CA ILE A 158 -11.14 -9.12 -5.57
C ILE A 158 -11.03 -10.19 -4.49
N ILE A 159 -12.13 -10.46 -3.81
CA ILE A 159 -12.26 -11.45 -2.74
C ILE A 159 -13.18 -12.58 -3.20
N SER A 160 -12.78 -13.81 -2.88
CA SER A 160 -13.65 -14.99 -3.05
C SER A 160 -14.43 -15.27 -1.76
N LYS A 161 -15.74 -15.40 -1.92
CA LYS A 161 -16.68 -15.91 -0.90
C LYS A 161 -17.33 -17.21 -1.42
N GLY A 162 -16.61 -18.32 -1.27
CA GLY A 162 -17.06 -19.60 -1.85
C GLY A 162 -17.11 -19.54 -3.37
N LYS A 163 -18.32 -19.67 -3.95
CA LYS A 163 -18.53 -19.63 -5.42
C LYS A 163 -18.67 -18.21 -6.00
N LYS A 164 -18.78 -17.19 -5.15
CA LYS A 164 -18.95 -15.79 -5.59
C LYS A 164 -17.65 -15.01 -5.40
N ALA A 165 -17.44 -14.04 -6.26
CA ALA A 165 -16.37 -13.05 -6.11
C ALA A 165 -16.98 -11.68 -5.81
N GLU A 166 -16.39 -10.96 -4.87
CA GLU A 166 -16.76 -9.61 -4.49
C GLU A 166 -15.61 -8.64 -4.77
N ARG A 167 -15.94 -7.44 -5.21
CA ARG A 167 -14.99 -6.41 -5.60
C ARG A 167 -15.03 -5.27 -4.59
N ILE A 168 -13.90 -5.03 -3.92
CA ILE A 168 -13.76 -4.03 -2.87
C ILE A 168 -12.87 -2.88 -3.38
N LEU A 169 -13.41 -1.68 -3.37
CA LEU A 169 -12.71 -0.46 -3.80
C LEU A 169 -11.94 0.19 -2.66
N VAL A 170 -12.55 0.24 -1.48
CA VAL A 170 -12.04 0.93 -0.29
C VAL A 170 -12.34 0.09 0.95
N GLY A 171 -11.40 0.03 1.87
CA GLY A 171 -11.58 -0.64 3.14
C GLY A 171 -10.26 -0.90 3.85
N ASP A 172 -10.35 -1.22 5.13
CA ASP A 172 -9.19 -1.55 5.97
C ASP A 172 -9.13 -3.07 6.21
N ILE A 173 -8.01 -3.68 5.84
CA ILE A 173 -7.79 -5.11 6.07
C ILE A 173 -7.39 -5.35 7.52
N THR A 174 -8.17 -6.17 8.21
CA THR A 174 -7.77 -6.88 9.42
C THR A 174 -7.34 -8.29 9.01
N HIS A 175 -6.16 -8.73 9.44
CA HIS A 175 -5.79 -10.13 9.28
C HIS A 175 -6.42 -10.93 10.42
N ASP A 176 -7.11 -12.02 10.08
CA ASP A 176 -7.35 -13.07 11.06
C ASP A 176 -5.97 -13.60 11.49
N GLN A 177 -5.75 -13.60 12.81
CA GLN A 177 -4.53 -14.12 13.45
C GLN A 177 -4.39 -15.62 13.24
#